data_575315628fe2acc4953dde4e45fb74ce
#
_entry.id   575315628fe2acc4953dde4e45fb74ce
#
_cell.length_a   1.000
_cell.length_b   1.000
_cell.length_c   1.000
_cell.angle_alpha   90.00
_cell.angle_beta   90.00
_cell.angle_gamma   90.00
#
_symmetry.space_group_name_H-M   'P 1'
#
loop_
_entity.id
_entity.type
_entity.pdbx_description
1 polymer ?
#
loop_
_entity_poly.entity_id
_entity_poly.type
_entity_poly.pdbx_seq_one_letter_code
_entity_poly.pdbx_strand_id
1 'polypeptide(L)'
;VALQAFASSGALSLGVELELQIVNTHDYDLAPSARDLLREMARQRIPGGVTPEITESMVELCTGVCRSHGEVLAQLGEIRDALVHQADRLDLGL
;
A
#
# COMPACT_ATOMS: atom_id res chain seq x y z
N VAL A 1 -21.17 21.25 19.11
CA VAL A 1 -20.28 20.15 18.71
C VAL A 1 -18.85 20.49 19.06
N ALA A 2 -18.24 19.69 19.89
CA ALA A 2 -16.83 19.87 20.22
C ALA A 2 -15.96 19.38 19.04
N LEU A 3 -15.02 20.21 18.63
CA LEU A 3 -14.04 19.81 17.65
C LEU A 3 -13.00 18.88 18.31
N GLN A 4 -12.62 17.85 17.59
CA GLN A 4 -11.55 16.98 18.04
C GLN A 4 -10.23 17.74 18.07
N ALA A 5 -9.47 17.58 19.14
CA ALA A 5 -8.17 18.24 19.24
C ALA A 5 -7.22 17.69 18.15
N PHE A 6 -6.49 18.60 17.56
CA PHE A 6 -5.47 18.23 16.57
C PHE A 6 -4.31 17.50 17.27
N ALA A 7 -4.02 16.27 16.81
CA ALA A 7 -2.89 15.51 17.29
C ALA A 7 -1.69 15.77 16.38
N SER A 8 -0.68 16.43 16.92
CA SER A 8 0.53 16.75 16.18
C SER A 8 1.49 15.56 16.16
N SER A 9 2.09 15.28 15.01
CA SER A 9 3.17 14.31 14.89
C SER A 9 4.44 14.83 15.53
N GLY A 10 5.35 13.94 15.92
CA GLY A 10 6.67 14.33 16.39
C GLY A 10 7.46 15.07 15.31
N ALA A 11 8.37 15.94 15.73
CA ALA A 11 9.24 16.65 14.80
C ALA A 11 10.10 15.67 14.01
N LEU A 12 10.33 15.96 12.73
CA LEU A 12 11.13 15.16 11.80
C LEU A 12 10.63 13.71 11.61
N SER A 13 9.34 13.49 11.81
CA SER A 13 8.68 12.23 11.45
C SER A 13 7.87 12.41 10.18
N LEU A 14 7.75 11.34 9.40
CA LEU A 14 6.97 11.35 8.16
C LEU A 14 6.36 9.98 7.89
N GLY A 15 5.25 10.00 7.18
CA GLY A 15 4.65 8.81 6.60
C GLY A 15 4.37 9.08 5.12
N VAL A 16 4.41 8.04 4.31
CA VAL A 16 4.19 8.14 2.86
C VAL A 16 3.11 7.17 2.44
N GLU A 17 2.23 7.66 1.59
CA GLU A 17 1.19 6.86 0.93
C GLU A 17 1.46 6.86 -0.57
N LEU A 18 1.26 5.71 -1.20
CA LEU A 18 1.45 5.55 -2.63
C LEU A 18 0.27 4.76 -3.18
N GLU A 19 -0.42 5.34 -4.15
CA GLU A 19 -1.53 4.69 -4.83
C GLU A 19 -1.05 3.97 -6.07
N LEU A 20 -1.52 2.74 -6.27
CA LEU A 20 -1.19 1.92 -7.42
C LEU A 20 -2.44 1.38 -8.08
N GLN A 21 -2.47 1.39 -9.41
CA GLN A 21 -3.51 0.74 -10.18
C GLN A 21 -3.15 -0.74 -10.38
N ILE A 22 -4.19 -1.58 -10.37
CA ILE A 22 -4.06 -3.01 -10.62
C ILE A 22 -4.47 -3.27 -12.05
N VAL A 23 -3.61 -3.96 -12.79
CA VAL A 23 -3.89 -4.37 -14.16
C VAL A 23 -3.77 -5.88 -14.28
N ASN A 24 -4.47 -6.47 -15.25
CA ASN A 24 -4.22 -7.86 -15.59
C ASN A 24 -2.98 -7.96 -16.50
N THR A 25 -2.27 -9.06 -16.44
CA THR A 25 -1.05 -9.25 -17.23
C THR A 25 -1.32 -9.73 -18.65
N HIS A 26 -2.57 -9.95 -18.98
CA HIS A 26 -2.97 -10.43 -20.33
C HIS A 26 -3.01 -9.28 -21.33
N ASP A 27 -3.70 -8.18 -21.00
CA ASP A 27 -3.85 -7.02 -21.90
C ASP A 27 -3.50 -5.69 -21.22
N TYR A 28 -3.10 -5.73 -19.96
CA TYR A 28 -2.77 -4.56 -19.14
C TYR A 28 -3.93 -3.60 -18.88
N ASP A 29 -5.16 -4.10 -19.07
CA ASP A 29 -6.34 -3.34 -18.68
C ASP A 29 -6.55 -3.38 -17.17
N LEU A 30 -7.30 -2.43 -16.63
CA LEU A 30 -7.58 -2.37 -15.20
C LEU A 30 -8.30 -3.65 -14.74
N ALA A 31 -7.83 -4.22 -13.66
CA ALA A 31 -8.40 -5.42 -13.08
C ALA A 31 -9.07 -5.10 -11.74
N PRO A 32 -10.37 -5.41 -11.55
CA PRO A 32 -11.07 -5.15 -10.29
C PRO A 32 -10.77 -6.25 -9.25
N SER A 33 -9.49 -6.40 -8.91
CA SER A 33 -8.98 -7.51 -8.11
C SER A 33 -8.37 -7.05 -6.78
N ALA A 34 -8.64 -5.83 -6.34
CA ALA A 34 -8.08 -5.30 -5.09
C ALA A 34 -8.42 -6.19 -3.90
N ARG A 35 -9.65 -6.69 -3.83
CA ARG A 35 -10.09 -7.52 -2.71
C ARG A 35 -9.28 -8.81 -2.57
N ASP A 36 -9.02 -9.48 -3.68
CA ASP A 36 -8.23 -10.70 -3.69
C ASP A 36 -6.78 -10.43 -3.30
N LEU A 37 -6.20 -9.36 -3.85
CA LEU A 37 -4.83 -8.97 -3.54
C LEU A 37 -4.68 -8.58 -2.06
N LEU A 38 -5.62 -7.81 -1.52
CA LEU A 38 -5.62 -7.42 -0.12
C LEU A 38 -5.76 -8.62 0.82
N ARG A 39 -6.54 -9.62 0.42
CA ARG A 39 -6.68 -10.87 1.18
C ARG A 39 -5.33 -11.59 1.31
N GLU A 40 -4.59 -11.68 0.22
CA GLU A 40 -3.27 -12.29 0.25
C GLU A 40 -2.27 -11.45 1.03
N MET A 41 -2.35 -10.13 0.92
CA MET A 41 -1.47 -9.22 1.67
C MET A 41 -1.72 -9.27 3.17
N ALA A 42 -2.94 -9.55 3.61
CA ALA A 42 -3.27 -9.67 5.04
C ALA A 42 -2.50 -10.80 5.74
N ARG A 43 -1.97 -11.75 4.98
CA ARG A 43 -1.17 -12.87 5.49
C ARG A 43 0.32 -12.55 5.55
N GLN A 44 0.73 -11.39 5.05
CA GLN A 44 2.14 -11.01 4.97
C GLN A 44 2.53 -10.17 6.17
N ARG A 45 3.78 -10.32 6.60
CA ARG A 45 4.39 -9.43 7.58
C ARG A 45 5.13 -8.33 6.85
N ILE A 46 4.57 -7.14 6.88
CA ILE A 46 5.13 -5.96 6.23
C ILE A 46 5.10 -4.78 7.21
N PRO A 47 6.03 -3.84 7.09
CA PRO A 47 5.91 -2.57 7.80
C PRO A 47 4.77 -1.77 7.18
N GLY A 48 4.03 -0.99 7.98
CA GLY A 48 2.89 -0.25 7.46
C GLY A 48 1.77 -1.15 6.96
N GLY A 49 1.24 -0.89 5.77
CA GLY A 49 0.14 -1.69 5.27
C GLY A 49 -0.22 -1.42 3.82
N VAL A 50 -1.14 -2.23 3.31
CA VAL A 50 -1.80 -2.04 2.02
C VAL A 50 -3.29 -1.97 2.28
N THR A 51 -3.94 -0.93 1.79
CA THR A 51 -5.34 -0.65 2.09
C THR A 51 -6.16 -0.49 0.81
N PRO A 52 -7.50 -0.68 0.90
CA PRO A 52 -8.37 -0.48 -0.26
C PRO A 52 -8.46 1.01 -0.63
N GLU A 53 -8.78 1.24 -1.88
CA GLU A 53 -9.05 2.55 -2.45
C GLU A 53 -10.50 2.64 -2.94
N ILE A 54 -10.85 3.78 -3.56
CA ILE A 54 -12.21 4.06 -4.03
C ILE A 54 -12.66 3.00 -5.04
N THR A 55 -11.76 2.54 -5.90
CA THR A 55 -12.08 1.54 -6.93
C THR A 55 -11.48 0.19 -6.58
N GLU A 56 -12.10 -0.88 -7.11
CA GLU A 56 -11.60 -2.25 -6.95
C GLU A 56 -10.34 -2.54 -7.79
N SER A 57 -9.90 -1.57 -8.60
CA SER A 57 -8.68 -1.69 -9.41
C SER A 57 -7.53 -0.84 -8.88
N MET A 58 -7.59 -0.44 -7.62
CA MET A 58 -6.55 0.36 -6.97
C MET A 58 -6.29 -0.15 -5.56
N VAL A 59 -5.05 0.01 -5.11
CA VAL A 59 -4.65 -0.19 -3.72
C VAL A 59 -3.72 0.94 -3.29
N GLU A 60 -3.67 1.19 -2.00
CA GLU A 60 -2.78 2.18 -1.42
C GLU A 60 -1.77 1.51 -0.51
N LEU A 61 -0.48 1.83 -0.72
CA LEU A 61 0.59 1.42 0.17
C LEU A 61 0.83 2.53 1.19
N CYS A 62 0.91 2.17 2.46
CA CYS A 62 1.15 3.13 3.54
C CYS A 62 2.38 2.69 4.31
N THR A 63 3.34 3.59 4.49
CA THR A 63 4.44 3.32 5.44
C THR A 63 3.93 3.51 6.86
N GLY A 64 4.64 2.94 7.83
CA GLY A 64 4.55 3.39 9.21
C GLY A 64 5.19 4.76 9.38
N VAL A 65 5.25 5.24 10.60
CA VAL A 65 5.94 6.49 10.91
C VAL A 65 7.44 6.27 10.74
N CYS A 66 8.04 7.07 9.88
CA CYS A 66 9.47 7.01 9.56
C CYS A 66 10.18 8.26 10.09
N ARG A 67 11.47 8.15 10.36
CA ARG A 67 12.28 9.26 10.85
C ARG A 67 13.31 9.72 9.84
N SER A 68 13.42 9.04 8.71
CA SER A 68 14.36 9.39 7.66
C SER A 68 13.85 8.95 6.30
N HIS A 69 14.40 9.56 5.27
CA HIS A 69 14.17 9.17 3.88
C HIS A 69 14.56 7.70 3.64
N GLY A 70 15.66 7.27 4.24
CA GLY A 70 16.13 5.88 4.14
C GLY A 70 15.12 4.88 4.71
N GLU A 71 14.49 5.19 5.84
CA GLU A 71 13.44 4.35 6.41
C GLU A 71 12.21 4.27 5.49
N VAL A 72 11.82 5.40 4.88
CA VAL A 72 10.70 5.42 3.93
C VAL A 72 11.00 4.49 2.75
N LEU A 73 12.17 4.61 2.14
CA LEU A 73 12.55 3.77 1.00
C LEU A 73 12.61 2.30 1.39
N ALA A 74 13.15 1.98 2.56
CA ALA A 74 13.22 0.61 3.04
C ALA A 74 11.82 0.01 3.23
N GLN A 75 10.91 0.73 3.87
CA GLN A 75 9.55 0.26 4.10
C GLN A 75 8.76 0.12 2.79
N LEU A 76 8.81 1.13 1.92
CA LEU A 76 8.14 1.04 0.62
C LEU A 76 8.68 -0.11 -0.22
N GLY A 77 9.99 -0.37 -0.16
CA GLY A 77 10.61 -1.50 -0.86
C GLY A 77 10.09 -2.84 -0.35
N GLU A 78 9.98 -3.03 0.95
CA GLU A 78 9.44 -4.26 1.53
C GLU A 78 7.97 -4.46 1.17
N ILE A 79 7.16 -3.41 1.28
CA ILE A 79 5.73 -3.48 0.94
C ILE A 79 5.58 -3.81 -0.55
N ARG A 80 6.32 -3.11 -1.41
CA ARG A 80 6.30 -3.34 -2.86
C ARG A 80 6.67 -4.78 -3.20
N ASP A 81 7.74 -5.29 -2.64
CA ASP A 81 8.23 -6.64 -2.96
C ASP A 81 7.21 -7.70 -2.56
N ALA A 82 6.59 -7.57 -1.39
CA ALA A 82 5.52 -8.45 -0.95
C ALA A 82 4.30 -8.34 -1.85
N LEU A 83 3.92 -7.12 -2.23
CA LEU A 83 2.76 -6.86 -3.07
C LEU A 83 2.94 -7.43 -4.47
N VAL A 84 4.10 -7.19 -5.09
CA VAL A 84 4.42 -7.72 -6.42
C VAL A 84 4.44 -9.25 -6.41
N HIS A 85 4.98 -9.85 -5.37
CA HIS A 85 4.99 -11.32 -5.25
C HIS A 85 3.56 -11.89 -5.22
N GLN A 86 2.66 -11.29 -4.45
CA GLN A 86 1.26 -11.73 -4.39
C GLN A 86 0.52 -11.42 -5.70
N ALA A 87 0.78 -10.26 -6.31
CA ALA A 87 0.18 -9.89 -7.59
C ALA A 87 0.58 -10.90 -8.68
N ASP A 88 1.85 -11.28 -8.74
CA ASP A 88 2.34 -12.28 -9.71
C ASP A 88 1.60 -13.61 -9.58
N ARG A 89 1.31 -14.04 -8.36
CA ARG A 89 0.55 -15.28 -8.11
C ARG A 89 -0.89 -15.20 -8.59
N LEU A 90 -1.43 -14.02 -8.74
CA LEU A 90 -2.81 -13.77 -9.19
C LEU A 90 -2.87 -13.31 -10.65
N ASP A 91 -1.76 -13.34 -11.38
CA ASP A 91 -1.62 -12.84 -12.75
C ASP A 91 -2.00 -11.37 -12.87
N LEU A 92 -1.61 -10.58 -11.87
CA LEU A 92 -1.84 -9.14 -11.81
C LEU A 92 -0.53 -8.37 -11.92
N GLY A 93 -0.60 -7.16 -12.49
CA GLY A 93 0.46 -6.17 -12.50
C GLY A 93 0.05 -4.92 -11.72
N LEU A 94 1.03 -4.11 -11.43
CA LEU A 94 0.83 -2.87 -10.67
C LEU A 94 1.48 -1.71 -11.39
#